data_fdf3a8537d3de147c3a2a936f51cb36a
#
_entry.id   fdf3a8537d3de147c3a2a936f51cb36a
#
_cell.length_a   1.000
_cell.length_b   1.000
_cell.length_c   1.000
_cell.angle_alpha   90.00
_cell.angle_beta   90.00
_cell.angle_gamma   90.00
#
_symmetry.space_group_name_H-M   'P 1'
#
loop_
_entity.id
_entity.type
_entity.pdbx_description
1 polymer ?
#
loop_
_entity_poly.entity_id
_entity_poly.type
_entity_poly.pdbx_seq_one_letter_code
_entity_poly.pdbx_strand_id
1 'polypeptide(L)'
;MIFLYNEFMKLSDLEDLTRYMSPKTRLLWESDANRYPITTLAYADDTHHEVLFILGSKSMTLGQLFSRLKDSSFRTTLLAPNKQPIFGFHLDDQYQIIFK
;
A
#
# COMPACT_ATOMS: atom_id res chain seq x y z
N MET A 1 -9.00 13.44 -1.23
CA MET A 1 -9.83 12.59 -0.38
C MET A 1 -8.94 11.69 0.48
N ILE A 2 -9.29 11.54 1.74
CA ILE A 2 -8.54 10.72 2.69
C ILE A 2 -9.41 9.55 3.12
N PHE A 3 -8.87 8.34 3.05
CA PHE A 3 -9.52 7.14 3.56
C PHE A 3 -8.80 6.71 4.84
N LEU A 4 -9.58 6.62 5.94
CA LEU A 4 -9.06 6.27 7.26
C LEU A 4 -9.65 4.95 7.72
N TYR A 5 -8.85 4.15 8.40
CA TYR A 5 -9.26 2.86 8.92
C TYR A 5 -9.04 2.78 10.42
N ASN A 6 -10.01 2.22 11.13
CA ASN A 6 -9.90 1.90 12.55
C ASN A 6 -9.24 0.54 12.76
N GLU A 7 -9.11 -0.25 11.70
CA GLU A 7 -8.53 -1.58 11.72
C GLU A 7 -7.38 -1.64 10.72
N PHE A 8 -6.69 -2.79 10.69
CA PHE A 8 -5.63 -3.01 9.70
C PHE A 8 -6.22 -3.01 8.29
N MET A 9 -5.56 -2.30 7.38
CA MET A 9 -5.93 -2.31 5.97
C MET A 9 -5.62 -3.68 5.36
N LYS A 10 -6.60 -4.26 4.67
CA LYS A 10 -6.44 -5.53 3.98
C LYS A 10 -6.30 -5.30 2.48
N LEU A 11 -5.79 -6.30 1.79
CA LEU A 11 -5.66 -6.24 0.32
C LEU A 11 -7.02 -5.96 -0.34
N SER A 12 -8.09 -6.58 0.15
CA SER A 12 -9.45 -6.35 -0.37
C SER A 12 -9.89 -4.89 -0.18
N ASP A 13 -9.53 -4.27 0.93
CA ASP A 13 -9.87 -2.87 1.18
C ASP A 13 -9.20 -1.96 0.14
N LEU A 14 -7.93 -2.18 -0.09
CA LEU A 14 -7.19 -1.40 -1.08
C LEU A 14 -7.76 -1.61 -2.48
N GLU A 15 -8.08 -2.84 -2.84
CA GLU A 15 -8.68 -3.16 -4.13
C GLU A 15 -9.99 -2.41 -4.33
N ASP A 16 -10.87 -2.43 -3.33
CA ASP A 16 -12.15 -1.74 -3.40
C ASP A 16 -11.98 -0.22 -3.53
N LEU A 17 -11.05 0.35 -2.78
CA LEU A 17 -10.84 1.80 -2.75
C LEU A 17 -10.14 2.31 -4.02
N THR A 18 -9.45 1.46 -4.75
CA THR A 18 -8.67 1.85 -5.93
C THR A 18 -9.23 1.27 -7.22
N ARG A 19 -10.46 0.74 -7.19
CA ARG A 19 -11.07 0.03 -8.31
C ARG A 19 -11.01 0.79 -9.64
N TYR A 20 -11.21 2.10 -9.61
CA TYR A 20 -11.27 2.93 -10.80
C TYR A 20 -9.99 3.71 -11.07
N MET A 21 -8.94 3.40 -10.33
CA MET A 21 -7.66 4.08 -10.51
C MET A 21 -6.80 3.38 -11.56
N SER A 22 -5.92 4.16 -12.20
CA SER A 22 -4.99 3.61 -13.19
C SER A 22 -4.02 2.62 -12.54
N PRO A 23 -3.72 1.48 -13.19
CA PRO A 23 -2.68 0.58 -12.70
C PRO A 23 -1.28 1.21 -12.72
N LYS A 24 -1.11 2.34 -13.41
CA LYS A 24 0.15 3.08 -13.45
C LYS A 24 0.32 4.04 -12.27
N THR A 25 -0.68 4.15 -11.40
CA THR A 25 -0.63 5.01 -10.21
C THR A 25 0.53 4.58 -9.32
N ARG A 26 1.38 5.53 -8.94
CA ARG A 26 2.55 5.26 -8.11
C ARG A 26 2.19 5.28 -6.64
N LEU A 27 2.93 4.49 -5.85
CA LEU A 27 2.68 4.31 -4.43
C LEU A 27 3.82 4.94 -3.62
N LEU A 28 3.46 5.79 -2.68
CA LEU A 28 4.40 6.48 -1.79
C LEU A 28 3.98 6.30 -0.34
N TRP A 29 4.95 6.40 0.55
CA TRP A 29 4.75 6.39 2.00
C TRP A 29 5.10 7.76 2.57
N GLU A 30 4.24 8.32 3.41
CA GLU A 30 4.49 9.61 4.05
C GLU A 30 4.80 9.42 5.53
N SER A 31 5.92 10.02 5.96
CA SER A 31 6.34 10.02 7.35
C SER A 31 7.07 11.33 7.63
N ASP A 32 6.69 12.00 8.73
CA ASP A 32 7.32 13.25 9.16
C ASP A 32 7.36 14.31 8.04
N ALA A 33 6.26 14.43 7.30
CA ALA A 33 6.11 15.37 6.19
C ALA A 33 7.00 15.06 4.98
N ASN A 34 7.68 13.92 4.97
CA ASN A 34 8.46 13.46 3.83
C ASN A 34 7.76 12.30 3.14
N ARG A 35 7.99 12.18 1.84
CA ARG A 35 7.42 11.11 1.02
C ARG A 35 8.53 10.22 0.50
N TYR A 36 8.31 8.92 0.62
CA TYR A 36 9.29 7.90 0.25
C TYR A 36 8.66 6.92 -0.74
N PRO A 37 9.36 6.54 -1.82
CA PRO A 37 8.82 5.55 -2.74
C PRO A 37 8.64 4.20 -2.04
N ILE A 38 7.47 3.59 -2.24
CA ILE A 38 7.27 2.20 -1.88
C ILE A 38 7.78 1.38 -3.06
N THR A 39 8.88 0.69 -2.86
CA THR A 39 9.62 0.05 -3.94
C THR A 39 9.24 -1.41 -4.13
N THR A 40 9.01 -2.12 -3.02
CA THR A 40 8.69 -3.54 -3.08
C THR A 40 7.88 -3.96 -1.86
N LEU A 41 7.55 -5.23 -1.78
CA LEU A 41 6.75 -5.83 -0.72
C LEU A 41 7.50 -7.03 -0.18
N ALA A 42 7.30 -7.32 1.11
CA ALA A 42 7.83 -8.52 1.74
C ALA A 42 6.81 -9.09 2.71
N TYR A 43 6.78 -10.41 2.87
CA TYR A 43 5.93 -11.00 3.89
C TYR A 43 6.54 -10.74 5.27
N ALA A 44 5.70 -10.31 6.20
CA ALA A 44 6.12 -9.98 7.55
C ALA A 44 6.06 -11.19 8.48
N ASP A 45 5.41 -12.28 8.03
CA ASP A 45 5.24 -13.49 8.84
C ASP A 45 5.40 -14.74 7.96
N ASP A 46 5.56 -15.89 8.61
CA ASP A 46 5.75 -17.17 7.92
C ASP A 46 4.47 -17.68 7.28
N THR A 47 3.31 -17.20 7.71
CA THR A 47 2.02 -17.63 7.19
C THR A 47 1.56 -16.86 5.97
N HIS A 48 2.32 -15.83 5.57
CA HIS A 48 2.01 -14.98 4.43
C HIS A 48 0.69 -14.24 4.56
N HIS A 49 0.26 -13.95 5.80
CA HIS A 49 -0.97 -13.18 6.05
C HIS A 49 -0.73 -11.69 6.17
N GLU A 50 0.53 -11.28 6.31
CA GLU A 50 0.90 -9.88 6.46
C GLU A 50 1.97 -9.50 5.45
N VAL A 51 1.76 -8.39 4.77
CA VAL A 51 2.68 -7.87 3.76
C VAL A 51 3.16 -6.49 4.19
N LEU A 52 4.47 -6.32 4.16
CA LEU A 52 5.14 -5.10 4.59
C LEU A 52 5.53 -4.27 3.37
N PHE A 53 5.27 -2.97 3.43
CA PHE A 53 5.78 -2.03 2.43
C PHE A 53 7.27 -1.79 2.66
N ILE A 54 8.07 -1.94 1.61
CA ILE A 54 9.53 -1.72 1.68
C ILE A 54 9.85 -0.47 0.86
N LEU A 55 10.51 0.48 1.50
CA LEU A 55 10.89 1.74 0.86
C LEU A 55 12.20 1.58 0.09
N GLY A 56 12.37 2.40 -0.92
CA GLY A 56 13.57 2.39 -1.74
C GLY A 56 13.64 3.62 -2.63
N SER A 57 14.32 3.51 -3.75
CA SER A 57 14.59 4.64 -4.63
C SER A 57 13.57 4.85 -5.74
N LYS A 58 12.74 3.85 -6.01
CA LYS A 58 11.80 3.90 -7.13
C LYS A 58 10.44 3.35 -6.72
N SER A 59 9.38 4.12 -6.99
CA SER A 59 8.02 3.74 -6.64
C SER A 59 7.52 2.59 -7.49
N MET A 60 6.93 1.57 -6.85
CA MET A 60 6.13 0.60 -7.57
C MET A 60 4.77 1.22 -7.92
N THR A 61 4.07 0.62 -8.85
CA THR A 61 2.74 1.04 -9.26
C THR A 61 1.68 0.16 -8.60
N LEU A 62 0.44 0.67 -8.63
CA LEU A 62 -0.72 -0.08 -8.12
C LEU A 62 -0.86 -1.42 -8.84
N GLY A 63 -0.67 -1.44 -10.16
CA GLY A 63 -0.74 -2.67 -10.95
C GLY A 63 0.33 -3.67 -10.55
N GLN A 64 1.54 -3.20 -10.23
CA GLN A 64 2.61 -4.07 -9.77
C GLN A 64 2.30 -4.67 -8.40
N LEU A 65 1.70 -3.88 -7.50
CA LEU A 65 1.28 -4.38 -6.19
C LEU A 65 0.29 -5.53 -6.35
N PHE A 66 -0.78 -5.32 -7.10
CA PHE A 66 -1.80 -6.37 -7.30
C PHE A 66 -1.24 -7.57 -8.05
N SER A 67 -0.34 -7.36 -9.01
CA SER A 67 0.30 -8.45 -9.73
C SER A 67 1.15 -9.33 -8.79
N ARG A 68 1.90 -8.71 -7.89
CA ARG A 68 2.73 -9.44 -6.93
C ARG A 68 1.89 -10.20 -5.90
N LEU A 69 0.71 -9.69 -5.57
CA LEU A 69 -0.17 -10.28 -4.55
C LEU A 69 -1.33 -11.07 -5.14
N LYS A 70 -1.30 -11.36 -6.43
CA LYS A 70 -2.42 -12.04 -7.12
C LYS A 70 -2.77 -13.41 -6.53
N ASP A 71 -1.78 -14.11 -5.98
CA ASP A 71 -2.00 -15.43 -5.38
C ASP A 71 -2.19 -15.34 -3.87
N SER A 72 -2.20 -14.13 -3.31
CA SER A 72 -2.41 -13.92 -1.88
C SER A 72 -3.89 -13.80 -1.59
N SER A 73 -4.28 -14.17 -0.36
CA SER A 73 -5.64 -14.01 0.10
C SER A 73 -6.03 -12.52 0.08
N PHE A 74 -7.28 -12.23 -0.29
CA PHE A 74 -7.81 -10.87 -0.21
C PHE A 74 -7.86 -10.37 1.25
N ARG A 75 -7.73 -11.28 2.23
CA ARG A 75 -7.66 -10.94 3.66
C ARG A 75 -6.25 -10.60 4.13
N THR A 76 -5.26 -10.65 3.23
CA THR A 76 -3.89 -10.28 3.56
C THR A 76 -3.84 -8.87 4.11
N THR A 77 -3.20 -8.71 5.25
CA THR A 77 -3.05 -7.40 5.90
C THR A 77 -1.86 -6.66 5.31
N LEU A 78 -2.05 -5.38 4.99
CA LEU A 78 -0.98 -4.51 4.51
C LEU A 78 -0.44 -3.69 5.68
N LEU A 79 0.88 -3.66 5.83
CA LEU A 79 1.54 -2.97 6.93
C LEU A 79 2.50 -1.90 6.43
N ALA A 80 2.62 -0.86 7.22
CA ALA A 80 3.61 0.20 7.02
C ALA A 80 5.03 -0.35 7.13
N PRO A 81 6.06 0.39 6.65
CA PRO A 81 7.45 -0.06 6.71
C PRO A 81 7.93 -0.41 8.11
N ASN A 82 7.35 0.20 9.14
CA ASN A 82 7.69 -0.06 10.55
C ASN A 82 6.81 -1.13 11.19
N LYS A 83 6.05 -1.89 10.40
CA LYS A 83 5.11 -2.93 10.84
C LYS A 83 3.88 -2.39 11.57
N GLN A 84 3.67 -1.08 11.55
CA GLN A 84 2.48 -0.48 12.14
C GLN A 84 1.32 -0.51 11.15
N PRO A 85 0.08 -0.38 11.63
CA PRO A 85 -1.07 -0.29 10.74
C PRO A 85 -0.96 0.89 9.79
N ILE A 86 -1.48 0.72 8.58
CA ILE A 86 -1.66 1.81 7.64
C ILE A 86 -2.98 2.48 8.00
N PHE A 87 -2.94 3.79 8.30
CA PHE A 87 -4.15 4.52 8.71
C PHE A 87 -5.03 4.88 7.52
N GLY A 88 -4.47 4.98 6.33
CA GLY A 88 -5.23 5.31 5.15
C GLY A 88 -4.32 5.82 4.04
N PHE A 89 -4.92 6.47 3.05
CA PHE A 89 -4.15 7.11 1.99
C PHE A 89 -4.92 8.31 1.43
N HIS A 90 -4.20 9.17 0.73
CA HIS A 90 -4.81 10.25 -0.05
C HIS A 90 -4.12 10.32 -1.42
N LEU A 91 -4.72 11.05 -2.34
CA LEU A 91 -4.12 11.30 -3.65
C LEU A 91 -3.48 12.67 -3.64
N ASP A 92 -2.29 12.77 -4.23
CA ASP A 92 -1.65 14.07 -4.41
C ASP A 92 -2.09 14.71 -5.74
N ASP A 93 -1.49 15.85 -6.09
CA ASP A 93 -1.83 16.60 -7.31
C ASP A 93 -1.54 15.81 -8.60
N GLN A 94 -0.69 14.80 -8.51
CA GLN A 94 -0.31 13.98 -9.65
C GLN A 94 -1.01 12.62 -9.64
N TYR A 95 -2.06 12.50 -8.82
CA TYR A 95 -2.83 11.25 -8.64
C TYR A 95 -1.98 10.08 -8.16
N GLN A 96 -0.93 10.37 -7.40
CA GLN A 96 -0.16 9.32 -6.71
C GLN A 96 -0.84 8.98 -5.40
N ILE A 97 -0.75 7.71 -4.99
CA ILE A 97 -1.30 7.26 -3.71
C ILE A 97 -0.26 7.50 -2.62
N ILE A 98 -0.63 8.26 -1.61
CA ILE A 98 0.23 8.57 -0.47
C ILE A 98 -0.35 7.86 0.76
N PHE A 99 0.27 6.76 1.16
CA PHE A 99 -0.12 6.03 2.37
C PHE A 99 0.48 6.70 3.61
N LYS A 100 -0.22 6.56 4.71
CA LYS A 100 0.27 7.05 6.00
C LYS A 100 -0.31 6.25 7.16
#